data_98093c6c5699c370f572ce9e7715f169
#
_entry.id   98093c6c5699c370f572ce9e7715f169
#
_cell.length_a   1.000
_cell.length_b   1.000
_cell.length_c   1.000
_cell.angle_alpha   90.00
_cell.angle_beta   90.00
_cell.angle_gamma   90.00
#
_symmetry.space_group_name_H-M   'P 1'
#
loop_
_entity.id
_entity.type
_entity.pdbx_description
1 polymer ?
#
loop_
_entity_poly.entity_id
_entity_poly.type
_entity_poly.pdbx_seq_one_letter_code
_entity_poly.pdbx_strand_id
1 'polypeptide(L)'
;DLHRGRLLVAASVLGDPNFVRTLVLLIEVNDEGALGVVLNRPTSTTVERALGGSVEIAAVPPPSVIFEGGPVGSDTLLGVSFCDGEPALVDLEHSWGVAGRFRLFAGYAGWGAEQLQDEIAGGSWYVVPGCEGDLLTEQPEELWRVVLARQIGIIRWLSTRPLDPEQN
;
A
#
# COMPACT_ATOMS: atom_id res chain seq x y z
N ASP A 1 4.86 -11.52 12.67
CA ASP A 1 3.81 -10.89 13.42
C ASP A 1 2.98 -9.97 12.51
N LEU A 2 1.74 -10.38 12.21
CA LEU A 2 0.84 -9.67 11.33
C LEU A 2 -0.11 -8.77 12.11
N HIS A 3 -0.07 -7.47 11.81
CA HIS A 3 -1.03 -6.52 12.36
C HIS A 3 -1.13 -5.31 11.42
N ARG A 4 -2.14 -4.48 11.61
CA ARG A 4 -2.28 -3.27 10.81
C ARG A 4 -1.03 -2.38 10.98
N GLY A 5 -0.64 -1.73 9.91
CA GLY A 5 0.57 -0.91 9.88
C GLY A 5 1.79 -1.65 9.34
N ARG A 6 1.74 -2.98 9.24
CA ARG A 6 2.80 -3.72 8.57
C ARG A 6 2.70 -3.55 7.07
N LEU A 7 3.86 -3.60 6.41
CA LEU A 7 3.94 -3.66 4.96
C LEU A 7 4.20 -5.09 4.53
N LEU A 8 3.53 -5.48 3.44
CA LEU A 8 3.85 -6.70 2.71
C LEU A 8 4.66 -6.29 1.50
N VAL A 9 5.88 -6.80 1.41
CA VAL A 9 6.76 -6.55 0.28
C VAL A 9 6.73 -7.76 -0.63
N ALA A 10 6.33 -7.57 -1.88
CA ALA A 10 6.27 -8.66 -2.83
C ALA A 10 7.67 -9.22 -3.09
N ALA A 11 7.82 -10.53 -2.92
CA ALA A 11 9.07 -11.20 -3.22
C ALA A 11 9.27 -11.27 -4.73
N SER A 12 10.52 -11.32 -5.17
CA SER A 12 10.86 -11.37 -6.60
C SER A 12 10.34 -12.62 -7.29
N VAL A 13 9.95 -13.63 -6.52
CA VAL A 13 9.43 -14.91 -7.05
C VAL A 13 7.91 -14.93 -7.18
N LEU A 14 7.21 -13.86 -6.75
CA LEU A 14 5.76 -13.78 -6.86
C LEU A 14 5.37 -13.69 -8.35
N GLY A 15 4.62 -14.68 -8.82
CA GLY A 15 4.28 -14.79 -10.23
C GLY A 15 3.05 -14.03 -10.69
N ASP A 16 2.29 -13.44 -9.76
CA ASP A 16 1.08 -12.68 -10.09
C ASP A 16 1.47 -11.31 -10.63
N PRO A 17 1.14 -10.99 -11.91
CA PRO A 17 1.50 -9.69 -12.49
C PRO A 17 0.86 -8.50 -11.78
N ASN A 18 -0.22 -8.72 -11.03
CA ASN A 18 -0.86 -7.65 -10.26
C ASN A 18 -0.02 -7.22 -9.06
N PHE A 19 0.96 -8.01 -8.64
CA PHE A 19 1.73 -7.76 -7.43
C PHE A 19 3.24 -7.70 -7.64
N VAL A 20 3.71 -7.57 -8.90
CA VAL A 20 5.15 -7.42 -9.17
C VAL A 20 5.66 -6.15 -8.50
N ARG A 21 6.69 -6.29 -7.65
CA ARG A 21 7.30 -5.19 -6.87
C ARG A 21 6.31 -4.35 -6.09
N THR A 22 5.17 -4.91 -5.71
CA THR A 22 4.19 -4.16 -4.93
C THR A 22 4.53 -4.13 -3.46
N LEU A 23 4.06 -3.05 -2.85
CA LEU A 23 4.04 -2.89 -1.40
C LEU A 23 2.60 -2.74 -0.99
N VAL A 24 2.15 -3.55 -0.05
CA VAL A 24 0.80 -3.46 0.49
C VAL A 24 0.87 -3.01 1.94
N LEU A 25 0.15 -1.95 2.27
CA LEU A 25 -0.03 -1.52 3.65
C LEU A 25 -1.23 -2.25 4.22
N LEU A 26 -1.03 -3.05 5.27
CA LEU A 26 -2.13 -3.74 5.94
C LEU A 26 -2.94 -2.72 6.77
N ILE A 27 -4.22 -2.61 6.47
CA ILE A 27 -5.15 -1.71 7.14
C ILE A 27 -5.91 -2.44 8.24
N GLU A 28 -6.24 -3.70 8.00
CA GLU A 28 -6.97 -4.51 8.94
C GLU A 28 -6.47 -5.95 8.91
N VAL A 29 -6.27 -6.53 10.09
CA VAL A 29 -5.90 -7.93 10.24
C VAL A 29 -6.71 -8.49 11.41
N ASN A 30 -7.43 -9.57 11.16
CA ASN A 30 -8.22 -10.26 12.19
C ASN A 30 -8.31 -11.76 11.86
N ASP A 31 -9.11 -12.48 12.64
CA ASP A 31 -9.26 -13.94 12.47
C ASP A 31 -9.94 -14.31 11.15
N GLU A 32 -10.63 -13.39 10.51
CA GLU A 32 -11.32 -13.63 9.25
C GLU A 32 -10.44 -13.36 8.04
N GLY A 33 -9.30 -12.71 8.21
CA GLY A 33 -8.37 -12.43 7.14
C GLY A 33 -7.67 -11.09 7.28
N ALA A 34 -7.23 -10.55 6.17
CA ALA A 34 -6.53 -9.27 6.12
C ALA A 34 -6.98 -8.43 4.94
N LEU A 35 -6.86 -7.12 5.09
CA LEU A 35 -7.17 -6.15 4.06
C LEU A 35 -6.05 -5.11 4.00
N GLY A 36 -5.65 -4.75 2.79
CA GLY A 36 -4.60 -3.75 2.61
C GLY A 36 -4.76 -2.98 1.31
N VAL A 37 -3.91 -1.97 1.14
CA VAL A 37 -3.87 -1.17 -0.08
C VAL A 37 -2.46 -1.15 -0.64
N VAL A 38 -2.35 -1.25 -1.95
CA VAL A 38 -1.07 -1.15 -2.67
C VAL A 38 -0.65 0.32 -2.67
N LEU A 39 0.57 0.59 -2.22
CA LEU A 39 1.05 1.97 -2.00
C LEU A 39 1.77 2.58 -3.20
N ASN A 40 2.20 1.78 -4.17
CA ASN A 40 3.13 2.25 -5.20
C ASN A 40 2.59 2.11 -6.63
N ARG A 41 1.28 2.25 -6.79
CA ARG A 41 0.63 2.23 -8.12
C ARG A 41 -0.25 3.46 -8.33
N PRO A 42 0.35 4.63 -8.57
CA PRO A 42 -0.43 5.82 -8.91
C PRO A 42 -1.08 5.66 -10.27
N THR A 43 -2.31 6.17 -10.40
CA THR A 43 -3.01 6.24 -11.68
C THR A 43 -2.86 7.65 -12.27
N SER A 44 -3.38 7.86 -13.47
CA SER A 44 -3.42 9.19 -14.10
C SER A 44 -4.65 10.02 -13.69
N THR A 45 -5.56 9.45 -12.90
CA THR A 45 -6.78 10.14 -12.46
C THR A 45 -6.45 11.05 -11.28
N THR A 46 -6.61 12.35 -11.44
CA THR A 46 -6.36 13.31 -10.36
C THR A 46 -7.46 13.22 -9.30
N VAL A 47 -7.10 13.52 -8.06
CA VAL A 47 -8.06 13.58 -6.95
C VAL A 47 -9.14 14.62 -7.26
N GLU A 48 -8.74 15.76 -7.80
CA GLU A 48 -9.68 16.83 -8.16
C GLU A 48 -10.72 16.35 -9.16
N ARG A 49 -10.29 15.61 -10.18
CA ARG A 49 -11.20 15.08 -11.20
C ARG A 49 -12.14 14.02 -10.63
N ALA A 50 -11.66 13.19 -9.73
CA ALA A 50 -12.43 12.10 -9.16
C ALA A 50 -13.47 12.57 -8.14
N LEU A 51 -13.11 13.55 -7.31
CA LEU A 51 -13.93 13.96 -6.16
C LEU A 51 -14.40 15.41 -6.21
N GLY A 52 -13.90 16.20 -7.16
CA GLY A 52 -14.24 17.61 -7.27
C GLY A 52 -13.87 18.37 -6.00
N GLY A 53 -14.74 19.29 -5.58
CA GLY A 53 -14.53 20.09 -4.37
C GLY A 53 -14.95 19.41 -3.07
N SER A 54 -15.33 18.14 -3.10
CA SER A 54 -15.81 17.43 -1.92
C SER A 54 -14.71 17.01 -0.95
N VAL A 55 -13.43 17.12 -1.36
CA VAL A 55 -12.27 16.75 -0.54
C VAL A 55 -11.29 17.90 -0.56
N GLU A 56 -10.66 18.15 0.59
CA GLU A 56 -9.60 19.14 0.68
C GLU A 56 -8.33 18.62 0.00
N ILE A 57 -8.07 19.08 -1.21
CA ILE A 57 -6.95 18.60 -2.03
C ILE A 57 -5.60 18.85 -1.34
N ALA A 58 -5.49 19.92 -0.55
CA ALA A 58 -4.26 20.22 0.18
C ALA A 58 -3.88 19.13 1.17
N ALA A 59 -4.85 18.29 1.61
CA ALA A 59 -4.59 17.18 2.53
C ALA A 59 -4.05 15.93 1.80
N VAL A 60 -4.04 15.94 0.46
CA VAL A 60 -3.53 14.83 -0.34
C VAL A 60 -2.17 15.23 -0.91
N PRO A 61 -1.07 14.60 -0.47
CA PRO A 61 0.26 14.97 -0.94
C PRO A 61 0.48 14.58 -2.41
N PRO A 62 1.43 15.24 -3.10
CA PRO A 62 1.81 14.80 -4.44
C PRO A 62 2.31 13.34 -4.46
N PRO A 63 2.08 12.60 -5.51
CA PRO A 63 1.22 12.95 -6.62
C PRO A 63 -0.25 12.91 -6.21
N SER A 64 -0.99 13.99 -6.47
CA SER A 64 -2.37 14.13 -6.05
C SER A 64 -3.31 13.40 -7.01
N VAL A 65 -3.12 12.10 -7.09
CA VAL A 65 -3.88 11.18 -7.96
C VAL A 65 -4.49 10.06 -7.12
N ILE A 66 -5.44 9.36 -7.72
CA ILE A 66 -5.98 8.14 -7.15
C ILE A 66 -4.95 7.03 -7.37
N PHE A 67 -4.67 6.23 -6.34
CA PHE A 67 -3.80 5.06 -6.44
C PHE A 67 -4.65 3.82 -6.67
N GLU A 68 -4.14 2.87 -7.44
CA GLU A 68 -4.76 1.56 -7.57
C GLU A 68 -4.41 0.72 -6.34
N GLY A 69 -5.37 0.58 -5.42
CA GLY A 69 -5.14 -0.07 -4.13
C GLY A 69 -5.19 -1.59 -4.15
N GLY A 70 -5.74 -2.17 -5.20
CA GLY A 70 -5.82 -3.62 -5.34
C GLY A 70 -6.94 -4.07 -6.26
N PRO A 71 -7.03 -5.38 -6.49
CA PRO A 71 -7.96 -5.94 -7.48
C PRO A 71 -9.42 -6.04 -7.01
N VAL A 72 -9.67 -5.87 -5.71
CA VAL A 72 -11.03 -6.02 -5.15
C VAL A 72 -11.68 -4.65 -5.06
N GLY A 73 -12.95 -4.57 -5.49
CA GLY A 73 -13.72 -3.34 -5.36
C GLY A 73 -13.10 -2.13 -6.06
N SER A 74 -12.63 -2.31 -7.29
CA SER A 74 -11.90 -1.26 -8.01
C SER A 74 -12.73 0.01 -8.29
N ASP A 75 -14.05 -0.07 -8.13
CA ASP A 75 -14.97 1.07 -8.20
C ASP A 75 -15.21 1.74 -6.84
N THR A 76 -14.60 1.23 -5.79
CA THR A 76 -14.72 1.77 -4.43
C THR A 76 -13.50 2.62 -4.10
N LEU A 77 -13.73 3.84 -3.62
CA LEU A 77 -12.65 4.72 -3.16
C LEU A 77 -12.46 4.60 -1.66
N LEU A 78 -11.21 4.42 -1.25
CA LEU A 78 -10.82 4.37 0.15
C LEU A 78 -9.83 5.50 0.43
N GLY A 79 -10.09 6.27 1.49
CA GLY A 79 -9.10 7.20 2.01
C GLY A 79 -8.36 6.55 3.17
N VAL A 80 -7.05 6.68 3.20
CA VAL A 80 -6.21 6.11 4.25
C VAL A 80 -5.30 7.19 4.81
N SER A 81 -5.28 7.32 6.13
CA SER A 81 -4.39 8.20 6.87
C SER A 81 -3.66 7.40 7.94
N PHE A 82 -2.73 8.05 8.62
CA PHE A 82 -2.13 7.50 9.85
C PHE A 82 -2.64 8.29 11.04
N CYS A 83 -3.07 7.58 12.07
CA CYS A 83 -3.55 8.16 13.32
C CYS A 83 -2.88 7.40 14.46
N ASP A 84 -2.17 8.11 15.33
CA ASP A 84 -1.44 7.51 16.45
C ASP A 84 -0.49 6.37 16.04
N GLY A 85 0.16 6.53 14.89
CA GLY A 85 1.14 5.57 14.39
C GLY A 85 0.54 4.36 13.67
N GLU A 86 -0.76 4.32 13.47
CA GLU A 86 -1.46 3.24 12.79
C GLU A 86 -2.28 3.76 11.61
N PRO A 87 -2.42 2.95 10.54
CA PRO A 87 -3.29 3.34 9.43
C PRO A 87 -4.76 3.30 9.85
N ALA A 88 -5.52 4.25 9.32
CA ALA A 88 -6.95 4.35 9.59
C ALA A 88 -7.68 4.75 8.31
N LEU A 89 -8.89 4.24 8.15
CA LEU A 89 -9.75 4.65 7.04
C LEU A 89 -10.32 6.03 7.32
N VAL A 90 -10.33 6.87 6.28
CA VAL A 90 -10.92 8.21 6.32
C VAL A 90 -12.35 8.10 5.80
N ASP A 91 -13.29 8.65 6.55
CA ASP A 91 -14.67 8.77 6.08
C ASP A 91 -14.75 9.93 5.07
N LEU A 92 -14.78 9.60 3.78
CA LEU A 92 -14.77 10.59 2.71
C LEU A 92 -16.05 11.42 2.64
N GLU A 93 -17.15 10.92 3.22
CA GLU A 93 -18.43 11.66 3.23
C GLU A 93 -18.51 12.68 4.36
N HIS A 94 -17.82 12.40 5.47
CA HIS A 94 -17.89 13.23 6.69
C HIS A 94 -16.51 13.73 7.12
N SER A 95 -15.54 13.74 6.22
CA SER A 95 -14.14 14.00 6.55
C SER A 95 -13.78 15.47 6.72
N TRP A 96 -14.75 16.33 6.80
CA TRP A 96 -14.51 17.77 7.07
C TRP A 96 -13.80 17.93 8.42
N GLY A 97 -12.57 18.38 8.36
CA GLY A 97 -11.79 18.60 9.57
C GLY A 97 -11.00 17.39 10.04
N VAL A 98 -10.81 16.36 9.20
CA VAL A 98 -9.86 15.30 9.53
C VAL A 98 -8.48 15.94 9.66
N ALA A 99 -7.89 15.80 10.84
CA ALA A 99 -6.54 16.27 11.07
C ALA A 99 -5.56 15.35 10.37
N GLY A 100 -4.74 15.90 9.48
CA GLY A 100 -3.68 15.16 8.86
C GLY A 100 -3.91 14.88 7.37
N ARG A 101 -2.86 14.36 6.77
CA ARG A 101 -2.82 14.07 5.35
C ARG A 101 -3.26 12.65 5.10
N PHE A 102 -3.82 12.40 3.93
CA PHE A 102 -4.30 11.09 3.55
C PHE A 102 -4.07 10.83 2.08
N ARG A 103 -4.23 9.58 1.65
CA ARG A 103 -4.12 9.18 0.26
C ARG A 103 -5.35 8.37 -0.14
N LEU A 104 -5.72 8.48 -1.41
CA LEU A 104 -6.91 7.85 -1.96
C LEU A 104 -6.56 6.66 -2.83
N PHE A 105 -7.33 5.59 -2.65
CA PHE A 105 -7.12 4.33 -3.36
C PHE A 105 -8.41 3.88 -4.01
N ALA A 106 -8.32 3.39 -5.23
CA ALA A 106 -9.40 2.68 -5.89
C ALA A 106 -9.15 1.19 -5.70
N GLY A 107 -10.05 0.53 -4.99
CA GLY A 107 -9.91 -0.89 -4.68
C GLY A 107 -8.93 -1.18 -3.55
N TYR A 108 -8.83 -2.46 -3.22
CA TYR A 108 -7.99 -2.95 -2.14
C TYR A 108 -7.54 -4.39 -2.43
N ALA A 109 -6.59 -4.88 -1.64
CA ALA A 109 -6.17 -6.27 -1.64
C ALA A 109 -6.74 -6.95 -0.41
N GLY A 110 -7.23 -8.18 -0.57
CA GLY A 110 -7.83 -8.93 0.53
C GLY A 110 -7.31 -10.35 0.58
N TRP A 111 -7.24 -10.89 1.78
CA TRP A 111 -6.82 -12.27 2.04
C TRP A 111 -7.82 -12.89 3.01
N GLY A 112 -8.22 -14.14 2.72
CA GLY A 112 -9.02 -14.91 3.64
C GLY A 112 -8.20 -15.37 4.86
N ALA A 113 -8.91 -15.94 5.85
CA ALA A 113 -8.25 -16.49 7.02
C ALA A 113 -7.19 -17.51 6.60
N GLU A 114 -6.01 -17.41 7.18
CA GLU A 114 -4.85 -18.28 6.91
C GLU A 114 -4.21 -18.10 5.52
N GLN A 115 -4.91 -17.53 4.54
CA GLN A 115 -4.35 -17.35 3.21
C GLN A 115 -3.06 -16.53 3.22
N LEU A 116 -3.05 -15.41 3.93
CA LEU A 116 -1.88 -14.55 3.98
C LEU A 116 -0.70 -15.25 4.68
N GLN A 117 -0.97 -15.94 5.78
CA GLN A 117 0.06 -16.71 6.48
C GLN A 117 0.67 -17.77 5.56
N ASP A 118 -0.15 -18.46 4.77
CA ASP A 118 0.33 -19.47 3.83
C ASP A 118 1.20 -18.84 2.75
N GLU A 119 0.81 -17.68 2.23
CA GLU A 119 1.60 -16.97 1.22
C GLU A 119 2.94 -16.48 1.77
N ILE A 120 2.94 -16.02 3.02
CA ILE A 120 4.18 -15.60 3.69
C ILE A 120 5.09 -16.82 3.92
N ALA A 121 4.54 -17.90 4.41
CA ALA A 121 5.29 -19.13 4.64
C ALA A 121 5.86 -19.69 3.32
N GLY A 122 5.15 -19.50 2.23
CA GLY A 122 5.58 -19.91 0.89
C GLY A 122 6.59 -18.96 0.24
N GLY A 123 6.92 -17.85 0.88
CA GLY A 123 7.91 -16.89 0.37
C GLY A 123 7.37 -15.85 -0.60
N SER A 124 6.05 -15.69 -0.72
CA SER A 124 5.45 -14.71 -1.62
C SER A 124 5.60 -13.27 -1.11
N TRP A 125 5.59 -13.09 0.20
CA TRP A 125 5.64 -11.79 0.85
C TRP A 125 6.66 -11.76 1.98
N TYR A 126 7.34 -10.63 2.12
CA TYR A 126 8.09 -10.30 3.34
C TYR A 126 7.27 -9.32 4.15
N VAL A 127 7.24 -9.50 5.46
CA VAL A 127 6.52 -8.60 6.38
C VAL A 127 7.53 -7.68 7.04
N VAL A 128 7.33 -6.36 6.87
CA VAL A 128 8.25 -5.36 7.43
C VAL A 128 7.44 -4.23 8.08
N PRO A 129 8.04 -3.47 8.99
CA PRO A 129 7.35 -2.32 9.58
C PRO A 129 7.06 -1.25 8.53
N GLY A 130 5.87 -0.66 8.62
CA GLY A 130 5.50 0.48 7.79
C GLY A 130 5.44 1.76 8.60
N CYS A 131 5.41 2.89 7.93
CA CYS A 131 5.28 4.18 8.57
C CYS A 131 4.44 5.14 7.71
N GLU A 132 4.04 6.25 8.30
CA GLU A 132 3.26 7.27 7.61
C GLU A 132 3.95 7.75 6.33
N GLY A 133 5.27 7.91 6.34
CA GLY A 133 6.02 8.34 5.17
C GLY A 133 5.94 7.37 3.99
N ASP A 134 5.68 6.11 4.25
CA ASP A 134 5.50 5.14 3.16
C ASP A 134 4.16 5.36 2.46
N LEU A 135 3.10 5.60 3.23
CA LEU A 135 1.76 5.89 2.70
C LEU A 135 1.77 7.20 1.90
N LEU A 136 2.42 8.22 2.43
CA LEU A 136 2.35 9.58 1.90
C LEU A 136 3.54 9.95 1.01
N THR A 137 4.29 8.96 0.52
CA THR A 137 5.46 9.22 -0.32
C THR A 137 5.12 10.03 -1.56
N GLU A 138 5.99 10.98 -1.89
CA GLU A 138 5.87 11.75 -3.11
C GLU A 138 6.56 11.06 -4.30
N GLN A 139 7.22 9.93 -4.04
CA GLN A 139 7.92 9.14 -5.05
C GLN A 139 7.50 7.66 -4.97
N PRO A 140 6.24 7.35 -5.29
CA PRO A 140 5.74 5.98 -5.16
C PRO A 140 6.49 4.96 -6.03
N GLU A 141 7.04 5.38 -7.14
CA GLU A 141 7.82 4.52 -8.03
C GLU A 141 9.13 4.05 -7.41
N GLU A 142 9.64 4.75 -6.41
CA GLU A 142 10.87 4.40 -5.70
C GLU A 142 10.61 3.68 -4.38
N LEU A 143 9.36 3.60 -3.95
CA LEU A 143 9.02 3.14 -2.61
C LEU A 143 9.49 1.72 -2.33
N TRP A 144 9.37 0.80 -3.31
CA TRP A 144 9.80 -0.58 -3.13
C TRP A 144 11.30 -0.66 -2.79
N ARG A 145 12.12 0.12 -3.49
CA ARG A 145 13.56 0.17 -3.24
C ARG A 145 13.88 0.82 -1.90
N VAL A 146 13.17 1.90 -1.58
CA VAL A 146 13.36 2.63 -0.30
C VAL A 146 13.05 1.72 0.89
N VAL A 147 11.91 1.02 0.84
CA VAL A 147 11.50 0.14 1.93
C VAL A 147 12.49 -1.02 2.09
N LEU A 148 12.90 -1.66 1.00
CA LEU A 148 13.86 -2.76 1.08
C LEU A 148 15.23 -2.31 1.55
N ALA A 149 15.67 -1.12 1.13
CA ALA A 149 16.96 -0.59 1.56
C ALA A 149 17.04 -0.32 3.06
N ARG A 150 15.89 -0.11 3.74
CA ARG A 150 15.85 0.06 5.20
C ARG A 150 16.06 -1.25 5.95
N GLN A 151 15.83 -2.38 5.28
CA GLN A 151 15.91 -3.68 5.94
C GLN A 151 17.36 -4.15 6.03
N ILE A 152 17.60 -5.12 6.91
CA ILE A 152 18.91 -5.72 7.08
C ILE A 152 18.92 -7.13 6.46
N GLY A 153 20.09 -7.57 6.05
CA GLY A 153 20.27 -8.92 5.54
C GLY A 153 19.74 -9.13 4.14
N ILE A 154 19.12 -10.29 3.93
CA ILE A 154 18.73 -10.75 2.60
C ILE A 154 17.64 -9.85 1.97
N ILE A 155 16.76 -9.28 2.78
CA ILE A 155 15.69 -8.40 2.26
C ILE A 155 16.31 -7.15 1.64
N ARG A 156 17.28 -6.55 2.32
CA ARG A 156 18.00 -5.38 1.81
C ARG A 156 18.69 -5.69 0.48
N TRP A 157 19.28 -6.88 0.37
CA TRP A 157 19.97 -7.31 -0.83
C TRP A 157 19.02 -7.35 -2.04
N LEU A 158 17.76 -7.76 -1.83
CA LEU A 158 16.75 -7.82 -2.89
C LEU A 158 16.47 -6.45 -3.52
N SER A 159 16.69 -5.35 -2.80
CA SER A 159 16.47 -4.00 -3.33
C SER A 159 17.37 -3.67 -4.52
N THR A 160 18.50 -4.36 -4.65
CA THR A 160 19.49 -4.13 -5.72
C THR A 160 19.32 -5.05 -6.93
N ARG A 161 18.39 -6.01 -6.86
CA ARG A 161 18.18 -6.95 -7.96
C ARG A 161 17.41 -6.29 -9.11
N PRO A 162 17.74 -6.66 -10.37
CA PRO A 162 16.98 -6.14 -11.50
C PRO A 162 15.54 -6.66 -11.53
N LEU A 163 14.66 -5.97 -12.27
CA LEU A 163 13.27 -6.35 -12.43
C LEU A 163 13.11 -7.72 -13.09
N ASP A 164 13.99 -8.02 -14.05
CA ASP A 164 13.97 -9.25 -14.78
C ASP A 164 15.03 -10.20 -14.21
N PRO A 165 14.61 -11.33 -13.59
CA PRO A 165 15.56 -12.27 -13.02
C PRO A 165 16.50 -12.90 -14.07
N GLU A 166 16.13 -12.88 -15.34
CA GLU A 166 16.96 -13.42 -16.41
C GLU A 166 18.11 -12.51 -16.82
N GLN A 167 18.11 -11.27 -16.33
CA GLN A 167 19.18 -10.30 -16.60
C GLN A 167 20.34 -10.37 -15.60
N ASN A 168 20.37 -11.36 -14.79
CA ASN A 168 21.47 -11.57 -13.84
C ASN A 168 22.66 -12.25 -14.51
#